data_920685d5fb97f69d60477119c9c7bcfe
#
_entry.id   920685d5fb97f69d60477119c9c7bcfe
#
_cell.length_a   1.000
_cell.length_b   1.000
_cell.length_c   1.000
_cell.angle_alpha   90.00
_cell.angle_beta   90.00
_cell.angle_gamma   90.00
#
_symmetry.space_group_name_H-M   'P 1'
#
loop_
_entity.id
_entity.type
_entity.pdbx_description
1 polymer ?
#
loop_
_entity_poly.entity_id
_entity_poly.type
_entity_poly.pdbx_seq_one_letter_code
_entity_poly.pdbx_strand_id
1 'polypeptide(L)'
;MEYQFFDKEANFLPYKVGTYLGTKKMFNIGAGFYNAPKGTQTSVNGVIKEHAISLFAGDVFLDMPIGAKEKKMAITAYSVFYNYDFGPNYLRNLGIMNEGVMDPTFTGSPALAGAGNLQPMVGTGNIWYTQAGVLLPNKNEKPKVRIQPFGAYTYKNFDALEKASSQFDLGANFFLDGHHAKITTQYSTRPVYTAVDKIDKYKGEFIIQLQIYL
;
A
#
# COMPACT_ATOMS: atom_id res chain seq x y z
N MET A 1 -0.62 17.04 5.81
CA MET A 1 -0.25 17.46 7.18
C MET A 1 0.06 16.22 7.99
N GLU A 2 1.05 16.28 8.90
CA GLU A 2 1.38 15.17 9.81
C GLU A 2 1.71 15.74 11.19
N TYR A 3 1.26 15.05 12.22
CA TYR A 3 1.60 15.35 13.61
C TYR A 3 2.36 14.17 14.23
N GLN A 4 3.53 14.46 14.82
CA GLN A 4 4.44 13.51 15.45
C GLN A 4 4.42 13.69 16.96
N PHE A 5 3.95 12.67 17.69
CA PHE A 5 3.69 12.75 19.13
C PHE A 5 4.95 12.55 19.99
N PHE A 6 5.88 11.72 19.57
CA PHE A 6 7.08 11.36 20.36
C PHE A 6 8.38 11.81 19.68
N ASP A 7 9.26 10.86 19.36
CA ASP A 7 10.48 11.18 18.64
C ASP A 7 10.18 11.74 17.27
N LYS A 8 11.01 12.66 16.80
CA LYS A 8 10.82 13.30 15.49
C LYS A 8 11.50 12.49 14.39
N GLU A 9 10.82 12.38 13.27
CA GLU A 9 11.44 11.92 12.02
C GLU A 9 12.15 13.08 11.33
N ALA A 10 13.31 12.79 10.74
CA ALA A 10 14.03 13.79 9.97
C ALA A 10 13.32 14.01 8.61
N ASN A 11 13.02 15.27 8.28
CA ASN A 11 12.49 15.65 6.99
C ASN A 11 13.60 15.92 5.95
N PHE A 12 14.77 15.36 6.17
CA PHE A 12 15.93 15.61 5.31
C PHE A 12 15.88 14.81 4.01
N LEU A 13 15.26 13.63 4.04
CA LEU A 13 15.03 12.79 2.87
C LEU A 13 13.54 12.77 2.53
N PRO A 14 13.17 12.65 1.24
CA PRO A 14 11.77 12.61 0.82
C PRO A 14 11.04 11.32 1.24
N TYR A 15 11.78 10.33 1.73
CA TYR A 15 11.23 9.05 2.16
C TYR A 15 11.45 8.82 3.64
N LYS A 16 10.40 8.38 4.33
CA LYS A 16 10.49 7.96 5.72
C LYS A 16 10.93 6.52 5.83
N VAL A 17 11.67 6.23 6.88
CA VAL A 17 12.06 4.86 7.22
C VAL A 17 10.85 4.14 7.81
N GLY A 18 10.50 2.98 7.29
CA GLY A 18 9.30 2.22 7.70
C GLY A 18 9.45 1.51 9.05
N THR A 19 10.61 1.55 9.69
CA THR A 19 10.86 1.06 11.06
C THR A 19 12.19 1.60 11.56
N TYR A 20 12.31 1.83 12.86
CA TYR A 20 13.54 2.29 13.53
C TYR A 20 14.23 1.18 14.30
N LEU A 21 13.82 -0.07 14.10
CA LEU A 21 14.42 -1.28 14.69
C LEU A 21 14.55 -1.21 16.24
N GLY A 22 13.57 -0.57 16.88
CA GLY A 22 13.51 -0.41 18.33
C GLY A 22 14.39 0.71 18.90
N THR A 23 14.90 1.61 18.08
CA THR A 23 15.74 2.74 18.52
C THR A 23 14.99 4.03 18.78
N LYS A 24 13.78 4.17 18.24
CA LYS A 24 12.91 5.34 18.42
C LYS A 24 11.51 4.95 18.88
N LYS A 25 10.82 5.91 19.47
CA LYS A 25 9.38 5.84 19.76
C LYS A 25 8.65 6.76 18.80
N MET A 26 7.89 6.17 17.89
CA MET A 26 7.18 6.92 16.86
C MET A 26 5.67 6.65 16.98
N PHE A 27 4.90 7.73 16.99
CA PHE A 27 3.46 7.69 16.78
C PHE A 27 3.07 8.95 16.02
N ASN A 28 2.63 8.76 14.78
CA ASN A 28 2.32 9.85 13.86
C ASN A 28 0.90 9.66 13.34
N ILE A 29 0.20 10.77 13.14
CA ILE A 29 -1.09 10.82 12.46
C ILE A 29 -0.94 11.78 11.30
N GLY A 30 -1.33 11.35 10.11
CA GLY A 30 -1.28 12.12 8.88
C GLY A 30 -2.64 12.27 8.23
N ALA A 31 -2.82 13.36 7.50
CA ALA A 31 -3.95 13.55 6.60
C ALA A 31 -3.56 14.43 5.43
N GLY A 32 -4.16 14.18 4.27
CA GLY A 32 -3.95 14.96 3.06
C GLY A 32 -5.18 14.99 2.19
N PHE A 33 -5.30 16.04 1.40
CA PHE A 33 -6.32 16.14 0.38
C PHE A 33 -5.77 16.83 -0.86
N TYR A 34 -6.39 16.52 -1.99
CA TYR A 34 -6.12 17.16 -3.27
C TYR A 34 -7.43 17.38 -4.01
N ASN A 35 -7.59 18.53 -4.66
CA ASN A 35 -8.75 18.81 -5.49
C ASN A 35 -8.31 19.53 -6.78
N ALA A 36 -8.84 19.07 -7.92
CA ALA A 36 -8.67 19.70 -9.22
C ALA A 36 -10.03 19.70 -9.94
N PRO A 37 -10.70 20.88 -10.06
CA PRO A 37 -12.09 20.97 -10.55
C PRO A 37 -12.32 20.41 -11.96
N LYS A 38 -11.28 20.39 -12.79
CA LYS A 38 -11.32 19.89 -14.18
C LYS A 38 -10.15 18.93 -14.42
N GLY A 39 -9.98 17.97 -13.50
CA GLY A 39 -8.82 17.08 -13.47
C GLY A 39 -8.88 15.96 -14.50
N THR A 40 -10.09 15.55 -14.88
CA THR A 40 -10.34 14.45 -15.82
C THR A 40 -11.52 14.76 -16.71
N GLN A 41 -11.68 13.98 -17.78
CA GLN A 41 -12.83 14.11 -18.69
C GLN A 41 -13.28 12.76 -19.22
N THR A 42 -14.57 12.63 -19.48
CA THR A 42 -15.17 11.51 -20.20
C THR A 42 -15.69 11.97 -21.55
N SER A 43 -15.67 11.08 -22.52
CA SER A 43 -16.30 11.29 -23.83
C SER A 43 -17.35 10.19 -24.07
N VAL A 44 -18.61 10.58 -24.14
CA VAL A 44 -19.72 9.66 -24.42
C VAL A 44 -20.44 10.15 -25.65
N ASN A 45 -20.46 9.34 -26.71
CA ASN A 45 -21.06 9.70 -28.01
C ASN A 45 -20.55 11.05 -28.55
N GLY A 46 -19.27 11.35 -28.36
CA GLY A 46 -18.63 12.60 -28.79
C GLY A 46 -18.90 13.81 -27.88
N VAL A 47 -19.69 13.65 -26.82
CA VAL A 47 -19.93 14.70 -25.83
C VAL A 47 -18.87 14.58 -24.73
N ILE A 48 -18.06 15.64 -24.61
CA ILE A 48 -17.03 15.71 -23.56
C ILE A 48 -17.64 16.28 -22.28
N LYS A 49 -17.43 15.60 -21.17
CA LYS A 49 -17.81 16.06 -19.82
C LYS A 49 -16.58 16.09 -18.93
N GLU A 50 -16.30 17.24 -18.33
CA GLU A 50 -15.23 17.42 -17.37
C GLU A 50 -15.67 16.95 -15.97
N HIS A 51 -14.73 16.36 -15.19
CA HIS A 51 -14.94 15.90 -13.83
C HIS A 51 -13.83 16.45 -12.92
N ALA A 52 -14.20 16.74 -11.67
CA ALA A 52 -13.23 17.05 -10.65
C ALA A 52 -12.45 15.79 -10.23
N ILE A 53 -11.19 15.98 -9.87
CA ILE A 53 -10.45 15.02 -9.06
C ILE A 53 -10.55 15.48 -7.62
N SER A 54 -10.99 14.60 -6.73
CA SER A 54 -11.00 14.81 -5.28
C SER A 54 -10.37 13.62 -4.58
N LEU A 55 -9.25 13.86 -3.90
CA LEU A 55 -8.53 12.80 -3.18
C LEU A 55 -8.41 13.19 -1.71
N PHE A 56 -8.69 12.23 -0.85
CA PHE A 56 -8.49 12.35 0.59
C PHE A 56 -7.73 11.12 1.09
N ALA A 57 -6.82 11.34 2.04
CA ALA A 57 -6.13 10.28 2.76
C ALA A 57 -5.96 10.64 4.23
N GLY A 58 -6.08 9.63 5.10
CA GLY A 58 -5.70 9.72 6.49
C GLY A 58 -4.93 8.49 6.91
N ASP A 59 -3.85 8.67 7.68
CA ASP A 59 -2.97 7.58 8.09
C ASP A 59 -2.52 7.68 9.55
N VAL A 60 -2.14 6.53 10.08
CA VAL A 60 -1.53 6.38 11.40
C VAL A 60 -0.30 5.48 11.27
N PHE A 61 0.80 5.93 11.84
CA PHE A 61 2.05 5.18 11.93
C PHE A 61 2.48 5.02 13.39
N LEU A 62 2.86 3.80 13.75
CA LEU A 62 3.40 3.42 15.05
C LEU A 62 4.69 2.63 14.86
N ASP A 63 5.79 3.02 15.53
CA ASP A 63 6.98 2.19 15.70
C ASP A 63 7.50 2.39 17.12
N MET A 64 7.33 1.39 17.96
CA MET A 64 7.61 1.51 19.38
C MET A 64 8.45 0.34 19.89
N PRO A 65 9.54 0.62 20.63
CA PRO A 65 10.24 -0.42 21.38
C PRO A 65 9.30 -1.01 22.43
N ILE A 66 9.33 -2.32 22.57
CA ILE A 66 8.55 -3.10 23.54
C ILE A 66 9.42 -4.04 24.35
N GLY A 67 8.94 -4.38 25.55
CA GLY A 67 9.65 -5.27 26.46
C GLY A 67 10.92 -4.65 27.07
N ALA A 68 11.82 -5.48 27.55
CA ALA A 68 13.08 -5.05 28.17
C ALA A 68 14.03 -4.43 27.12
N LYS A 69 14.68 -3.33 27.45
CA LYS A 69 15.58 -2.58 26.55
C LYS A 69 16.70 -3.45 25.95
N GLU A 70 17.18 -4.40 26.72
CA GLU A 70 18.26 -5.31 26.32
C GLU A 70 17.84 -6.21 25.16
N LYS A 71 16.54 -6.52 25.04
CA LYS A 71 15.98 -7.38 23.98
C LYS A 71 15.80 -6.64 22.66
N LYS A 72 15.77 -5.30 22.67
CA LYS A 72 15.60 -4.43 21.48
C LYS A 72 14.44 -4.88 20.59
N MET A 73 13.33 -5.29 21.19
CA MET A 73 12.09 -5.62 20.47
C MET A 73 11.35 -4.35 20.09
N ALA A 74 10.58 -4.41 19.03
CA ALA A 74 9.69 -3.31 18.63
C ALA A 74 8.42 -3.84 17.97
N ILE A 75 7.35 -3.08 18.08
CA ILE A 75 6.15 -3.23 17.27
C ILE A 75 6.11 -2.10 16.25
N THR A 76 5.89 -2.44 15.00
CA THR A 76 5.70 -1.48 13.90
C THR A 76 4.31 -1.71 13.32
N ALA A 77 3.50 -0.66 13.18
CA ALA A 77 2.20 -0.72 12.56
C ALA A 77 1.94 0.51 11.69
N TYR A 78 1.21 0.32 10.61
CA TYR A 78 0.77 1.38 9.72
C TYR A 78 -0.65 1.10 9.25
N SER A 79 -1.50 2.11 9.24
CA SER A 79 -2.83 2.02 8.66
C SER A 79 -3.14 3.29 7.91
N VAL A 80 -3.70 3.15 6.71
CA VAL A 80 -4.08 4.28 5.86
C VAL A 80 -5.41 4.00 5.19
N PHE A 81 -6.25 5.02 5.18
CA PHE A 81 -7.49 5.05 4.43
C PHE A 81 -7.39 6.09 3.33
N TYR A 82 -7.79 5.71 2.11
CA TYR A 82 -7.91 6.58 0.96
C TYR A 82 -9.35 6.61 0.49
N ASN A 83 -9.84 7.81 0.18
CA ASN A 83 -11.04 8.04 -0.60
C ASN A 83 -10.64 8.80 -1.85
N TYR A 84 -10.87 8.19 -3.01
CA TYR A 84 -10.48 8.73 -4.30
C TYR A 84 -11.69 8.92 -5.21
N ASP A 85 -11.80 10.08 -5.79
CA ASP A 85 -12.69 10.38 -6.90
C ASP A 85 -11.86 10.96 -8.05
N PHE A 86 -11.73 10.19 -9.11
CA PHE A 86 -11.11 10.57 -10.37
C PHE A 86 -12.15 10.79 -11.48
N GLY A 87 -13.42 10.81 -11.13
CA GLY A 87 -14.56 10.77 -12.03
C GLY A 87 -15.15 9.36 -12.17
N PRO A 88 -16.26 9.20 -12.90
CA PRO A 88 -17.04 7.99 -12.92
C PRO A 88 -16.27 6.80 -13.50
N ASN A 89 -16.36 5.66 -12.81
CA ASN A 89 -15.81 4.36 -13.24
C ASN A 89 -14.29 4.36 -13.53
N TYR A 90 -13.54 5.32 -12.98
CA TYR A 90 -12.10 5.32 -13.17
C TYR A 90 -11.48 4.12 -12.46
N LEU A 91 -10.68 3.35 -13.20
CA LEU A 91 -9.94 2.20 -12.68
C LEU A 91 -8.60 2.08 -13.39
N ARG A 92 -7.53 1.91 -12.60
CA ARG A 92 -6.19 1.66 -13.13
C ARG A 92 -5.63 0.37 -12.54
N ASN A 93 -5.20 -0.51 -13.42
CA ASN A 93 -4.56 -1.77 -13.06
C ASN A 93 -3.06 -1.59 -12.81
N LEU A 94 -2.44 -2.60 -12.17
CA LEU A 94 -1.00 -2.66 -11.98
C LEU A 94 -0.27 -2.59 -13.33
N GLY A 95 0.82 -1.83 -13.34
CA GLY A 95 1.69 -1.66 -14.50
C GLY A 95 1.71 -0.22 -15.01
N ILE A 96 2.91 0.27 -15.29
CA ILE A 96 3.12 1.67 -15.68
C ILE A 96 2.48 2.00 -17.04
N MET A 97 2.31 1.00 -17.89
CA MET A 97 1.72 1.13 -19.23
C MET A 97 0.20 0.92 -19.24
N ASN A 98 -0.39 0.61 -18.10
CA ASN A 98 -1.83 0.46 -17.99
C ASN A 98 -2.49 1.81 -17.81
N GLU A 99 -3.29 2.21 -18.78
CA GLU A 99 -4.04 3.45 -18.72
C GLU A 99 -5.26 3.29 -17.80
N GLY A 100 -5.64 4.38 -17.15
CA GLY A 100 -6.91 4.43 -16.42
C GLY A 100 -8.08 4.55 -17.42
N VAL A 101 -9.16 3.86 -17.14
CA VAL A 101 -10.38 3.90 -17.97
C VAL A 101 -11.48 4.63 -17.21
N MET A 102 -11.98 5.70 -17.79
CA MET A 102 -13.11 6.47 -17.26
C MET A 102 -14.33 6.46 -18.18
N ASP A 103 -14.15 6.10 -19.46
CA ASP A 103 -15.23 6.09 -20.42
C ASP A 103 -16.12 4.85 -20.19
N PRO A 104 -17.37 5.01 -19.77
CA PRO A 104 -18.27 3.88 -19.53
C PRO A 104 -18.64 3.12 -20.81
N THR A 105 -18.36 3.68 -21.99
CA THR A 105 -18.57 3.02 -23.28
C THR A 105 -17.34 2.31 -23.79
N PHE A 106 -16.20 2.40 -23.09
CA PHE A 106 -14.98 1.72 -23.49
C PHE A 106 -15.12 0.21 -23.36
N THR A 107 -15.03 -0.49 -24.47
CA THR A 107 -15.17 -1.96 -24.54
C THR A 107 -13.84 -2.69 -24.60
N GLY A 108 -12.71 -1.95 -24.68
CA GLY A 108 -11.38 -2.53 -24.71
C GLY A 108 -10.91 -3.05 -23.34
N SER A 109 -9.87 -3.88 -23.33
CA SER A 109 -9.23 -4.28 -22.09
C SER A 109 -8.34 -3.14 -21.56
N PRO A 110 -8.53 -2.68 -20.32
CA PRO A 110 -7.67 -1.67 -19.73
C PRO A 110 -6.27 -2.19 -19.38
N ALA A 111 -6.03 -3.49 -19.48
CA ALA A 111 -4.74 -4.11 -19.26
C ALA A 111 -4.33 -4.93 -20.50
N LEU A 112 -3.11 -4.71 -20.97
CA LEU A 112 -2.53 -5.47 -22.08
C LEU A 112 -2.13 -6.91 -21.69
N ALA A 113 -2.18 -7.21 -20.40
CA ALA A 113 -1.83 -8.53 -19.87
C ALA A 113 -3.09 -9.41 -19.79
N GLY A 114 -2.95 -10.71 -20.08
CA GLY A 114 -4.04 -11.68 -20.02
C GLY A 114 -4.68 -11.86 -18.65
N ALA A 115 -5.70 -12.68 -18.57
CA ALA A 115 -6.45 -12.98 -17.35
C ALA A 115 -5.50 -13.38 -16.21
N GLY A 116 -5.75 -12.86 -15.01
CA GLY A 116 -4.90 -13.05 -13.83
C GLY A 116 -3.84 -11.97 -13.61
N ASN A 117 -3.51 -11.18 -14.61
CA ASN A 117 -2.62 -10.02 -14.49
C ASN A 117 -3.40 -8.71 -14.27
N LEU A 118 -4.71 -8.75 -14.39
CA LEU A 118 -5.57 -7.65 -14.00
C LEU A 118 -5.53 -7.51 -12.48
N GLN A 119 -4.93 -6.44 -11.99
CA GLN A 119 -4.86 -6.12 -10.57
C GLN A 119 -5.18 -4.64 -10.37
N PRO A 120 -6.42 -4.30 -10.06
CA PRO A 120 -6.83 -2.93 -9.79
C PRO A 120 -6.04 -2.35 -8.62
N MET A 121 -5.34 -1.23 -8.85
CA MET A 121 -4.50 -0.57 -7.85
C MET A 121 -5.08 0.75 -7.39
N VAL A 122 -5.64 1.52 -8.30
CA VAL A 122 -6.21 2.84 -8.06
C VAL A 122 -7.53 2.95 -8.82
N GLY A 123 -8.53 3.54 -8.21
CA GLY A 123 -9.84 3.76 -8.81
C GLY A 123 -10.65 4.77 -8.01
N THR A 124 -11.75 5.25 -8.59
CA THR A 124 -12.76 5.98 -7.82
C THR A 124 -13.38 5.03 -6.81
N GLY A 125 -13.33 5.41 -5.53
CA GLY A 125 -13.78 4.59 -4.41
C GLY A 125 -12.84 4.65 -3.21
N ASN A 126 -12.84 3.59 -2.42
CA ASN A 126 -12.13 3.55 -1.14
C ASN A 126 -11.06 2.45 -1.12
N ILE A 127 -9.94 2.76 -0.46
CA ILE A 127 -8.88 1.79 -0.15
C ILE A 127 -8.58 1.89 1.34
N TRP A 128 -8.52 0.76 2.01
CA TRP A 128 -7.94 0.66 3.34
C TRP A 128 -6.80 -0.33 3.33
N TYR A 129 -5.62 0.13 3.72
CA TYR A 129 -4.45 -0.69 3.91
C TYR A 129 -4.00 -0.64 5.36
N THR A 130 -3.67 -1.78 5.93
CA THR A 130 -3.08 -1.87 7.26
C THR A 130 -2.02 -2.96 7.30
N GLN A 131 -0.96 -2.73 8.08
CA GLN A 131 0.08 -3.72 8.34
C GLN A 131 0.57 -3.62 9.78
N ALA A 132 1.02 -4.73 10.32
CA ALA A 132 1.70 -4.78 11.61
C ALA A 132 2.81 -5.83 11.60
N GLY A 133 3.91 -5.54 12.28
CA GLY A 133 5.04 -6.44 12.44
C GLY A 133 5.67 -6.33 13.82
N VAL A 134 6.31 -7.40 14.26
CA VAL A 134 7.02 -7.44 15.54
C VAL A 134 8.48 -7.79 15.30
N LEU A 135 9.37 -6.85 15.63
CA LEU A 135 10.80 -7.10 15.62
C LEU A 135 11.15 -8.03 16.77
N LEU A 136 11.64 -9.23 16.44
CA LEU A 136 11.96 -10.26 17.43
C LEU A 136 13.12 -9.87 18.35
N PRO A 137 13.17 -10.45 19.57
CA PRO A 137 14.20 -10.13 20.53
C PRO A 137 15.60 -10.45 20.00
N ASN A 138 16.51 -9.56 20.30
CA ASN A 138 17.93 -9.80 20.06
C ASN A 138 18.54 -10.54 21.25
N LYS A 139 19.01 -11.77 21.03
CA LYS A 139 19.66 -12.58 22.06
C LYS A 139 21.17 -12.32 22.19
N ASN A 140 21.76 -11.66 21.19
CA ASN A 140 23.20 -11.41 21.11
C ASN A 140 23.47 -9.91 21.08
N GLU A 141 24.59 -9.46 21.64
CA GLU A 141 24.98 -8.05 21.60
C GLU A 141 25.15 -7.50 20.18
N LYS A 142 25.57 -8.34 19.24
CA LYS A 142 25.69 -8.02 17.81
C LYS A 142 25.00 -9.08 16.98
N PRO A 143 23.69 -9.02 16.79
CA PRO A 143 23.02 -9.96 15.90
C PRO A 143 23.43 -9.68 14.47
N LYS A 144 23.79 -10.74 13.75
CA LYS A 144 24.06 -10.64 12.30
C LYS A 144 22.79 -10.33 11.51
N VAL A 145 21.64 -10.79 12.00
CA VAL A 145 20.34 -10.63 11.31
C VAL A 145 19.26 -10.32 12.36
N ARG A 146 18.44 -9.31 12.07
CA ARG A 146 17.22 -8.99 12.83
C ARG A 146 16.00 -9.47 12.04
N ILE A 147 15.05 -10.11 12.69
CA ILE A 147 13.88 -10.71 12.06
C ILE A 147 12.63 -9.98 12.55
N GLN A 148 11.77 -9.64 11.60
CA GLN A 148 10.47 -9.01 11.85
C GLN A 148 9.38 -9.74 11.04
N PRO A 149 8.69 -10.74 11.61
CA PRO A 149 7.45 -11.23 11.02
C PRO A 149 6.42 -10.09 10.97
N PHE A 150 5.61 -10.10 9.91
CA PHE A 150 4.57 -9.11 9.68
C PHE A 150 3.35 -9.71 9.00
N GLY A 151 2.22 -9.03 9.15
CA GLY A 151 1.01 -9.27 8.38
C GLY A 151 0.48 -7.96 7.82
N ALA A 152 -0.19 -8.03 6.67
CA ALA A 152 -0.87 -6.89 6.09
C ALA A 152 -2.24 -7.29 5.53
N TYR A 153 -3.12 -6.32 5.45
CA TYR A 153 -4.46 -6.44 4.89
C TYR A 153 -4.74 -5.24 4.01
N THR A 154 -5.24 -5.49 2.80
CA THR A 154 -5.69 -4.47 1.87
C THR A 154 -7.16 -4.72 1.52
N TYR A 155 -8.00 -3.72 1.70
CA TYR A 155 -9.38 -3.69 1.24
C TYR A 155 -9.53 -2.61 0.17
N LYS A 156 -10.19 -2.95 -0.95
CA LYS A 156 -10.46 -2.03 -2.05
C LYS A 156 -11.93 -2.14 -2.44
N ASN A 157 -12.60 -1.00 -2.49
CA ASN A 157 -13.98 -0.89 -2.96
C ASN A 157 -14.02 0.22 -4.00
N PHE A 158 -13.89 -0.15 -5.27
CA PHE A 158 -13.92 0.77 -6.40
C PHE A 158 -15.27 0.70 -7.10
N ASP A 159 -15.78 1.85 -7.51
CA ASP A 159 -17.08 1.97 -8.18
C ASP A 159 -17.17 1.19 -9.50
N ALA A 160 -16.02 1.03 -10.19
CA ALA A 160 -15.91 0.24 -11.41
C ALA A 160 -15.89 -1.28 -11.19
N LEU A 161 -15.85 -1.75 -9.94
CA LEU A 161 -15.82 -3.18 -9.62
C LEU A 161 -17.18 -3.64 -9.08
N GLU A 162 -17.62 -4.82 -9.52
CA GLU A 162 -18.87 -5.42 -9.05
C GLU A 162 -18.86 -5.68 -7.53
N LYS A 163 -17.70 -6.02 -6.99
CA LYS A 163 -17.52 -6.31 -5.57
C LYS A 163 -16.21 -5.75 -5.04
N ALA A 164 -16.24 -5.38 -3.76
CA ALA A 164 -15.03 -5.07 -3.02
C ALA A 164 -14.08 -6.28 -3.00
N SER A 165 -12.78 -6.00 -2.97
CA SER A 165 -11.73 -7.01 -2.91
C SER A 165 -10.90 -6.90 -1.64
N SER A 166 -10.40 -8.02 -1.18
CA SER A 166 -9.50 -8.12 -0.03
C SER A 166 -8.24 -8.88 -0.41
N GLN A 167 -7.12 -8.47 0.17
CA GLN A 167 -5.84 -9.15 0.05
C GLN A 167 -5.23 -9.30 1.44
N PHE A 168 -4.68 -10.48 1.73
CA PHE A 168 -3.94 -10.77 2.95
C PHE A 168 -2.50 -11.10 2.59
N ASP A 169 -1.57 -10.51 3.31
CA ASP A 169 -0.14 -10.75 3.17
C ASP A 169 0.43 -11.20 4.51
N LEU A 170 1.25 -12.25 4.49
CA LEU A 170 2.04 -12.71 5.64
C LEU A 170 3.49 -12.84 5.21
N GLY A 171 4.40 -12.33 6.02
CA GLY A 171 5.80 -12.36 5.64
C GLY A 171 6.77 -12.15 6.79
N ALA A 172 8.04 -12.07 6.43
CA ALA A 172 9.12 -11.73 7.34
C ALA A 172 10.18 -10.86 6.67
N ASN A 173 10.61 -9.83 7.36
CA ASN A 173 11.77 -9.04 7.03
C ASN A 173 13.00 -9.59 7.75
N PHE A 174 14.08 -9.78 7.02
CA PHE A 174 15.40 -10.17 7.53
C PHE A 174 16.35 -8.99 7.29
N PHE A 175 16.60 -8.20 8.33
CA PHE A 175 17.53 -7.08 8.27
C PHE A 175 18.95 -7.64 8.47
N LEU A 176 19.73 -7.67 7.39
CA LEU A 176 21.09 -8.22 7.37
C LEU A 176 22.10 -7.19 7.89
N ASP A 177 21.90 -5.92 7.55
CA ASP A 177 22.70 -4.78 8.02
C ASP A 177 21.78 -3.56 8.19
N GLY A 178 20.98 -3.55 9.26
CA GLY A 178 20.02 -2.49 9.50
C GLY A 178 19.13 -2.24 8.27
N HIS A 179 19.12 -1.01 7.77
CA HIS A 179 18.40 -0.63 6.55
C HIS A 179 19.22 -0.74 5.27
N HIS A 180 20.55 -0.96 5.38
CA HIS A 180 21.41 -1.05 4.19
C HIS A 180 21.20 -2.33 3.40
N ALA A 181 20.88 -3.43 4.07
CA ALA A 181 20.59 -4.70 3.40
C ALA A 181 19.43 -5.43 4.08
N LYS A 182 18.40 -5.74 3.31
CA LYS A 182 17.19 -6.42 3.79
C LYS A 182 16.69 -7.44 2.78
N ILE A 183 16.30 -8.62 3.26
CA ILE A 183 15.51 -9.59 2.49
C ILE A 183 14.10 -9.59 3.07
N THR A 184 13.10 -9.50 2.22
CA THR A 184 11.69 -9.67 2.57
C THR A 184 11.15 -10.90 1.88
N THR A 185 10.52 -11.79 2.63
CA THR A 185 9.73 -12.90 2.09
C THR A 185 8.27 -12.67 2.41
N GLN A 186 7.38 -12.90 1.45
CA GLN A 186 5.96 -12.64 1.61
C GLN A 186 5.14 -13.68 0.87
N TYR A 187 4.09 -14.15 1.49
CA TYR A 187 3.01 -14.89 0.86
C TYR A 187 1.76 -14.01 0.87
N SER A 188 1.15 -13.86 -0.31
CA SER A 188 -0.03 -13.03 -0.52
C SER A 188 -1.18 -13.87 -1.04
N THR A 189 -2.40 -13.64 -0.54
CA THR A 189 -3.61 -14.10 -1.19
C THR A 189 -4.24 -12.92 -1.90
N ARG A 190 -4.33 -12.97 -3.23
CA ARG A 190 -4.88 -11.86 -4.01
C ARG A 190 -6.04 -12.28 -4.90
N PRO A 191 -6.98 -11.37 -5.19
CA PRO A 191 -8.03 -11.64 -6.16
C PRO A 191 -7.45 -11.76 -7.58
N VAL A 192 -8.02 -12.66 -8.36
CA VAL A 192 -7.76 -12.84 -9.79
C VAL A 192 -9.00 -12.45 -10.55
N TYR A 193 -8.85 -11.51 -11.47
CA TYR A 193 -9.95 -11.00 -12.29
C TYR A 193 -9.94 -11.68 -13.66
N THR A 194 -11.08 -12.15 -14.10
CA THR A 194 -11.29 -12.67 -15.49
C THR A 194 -11.79 -11.60 -16.43
N ALA A 195 -12.48 -10.62 -15.89
CA ALA A 195 -12.88 -9.39 -16.55
C ALA A 195 -12.57 -8.22 -15.65
N VAL A 196 -12.61 -6.99 -16.16
CA VAL A 196 -12.19 -5.77 -15.45
C VAL A 196 -12.93 -5.61 -14.11
N ASP A 197 -14.18 -5.99 -14.05
CA ASP A 197 -15.10 -5.75 -12.94
C ASP A 197 -15.36 -6.99 -12.07
N LYS A 198 -14.91 -8.19 -12.47
CA LYS A 198 -15.28 -9.46 -11.83
C LYS A 198 -14.11 -10.22 -11.24
N ILE A 199 -14.26 -10.60 -9.98
CA ILE A 199 -13.34 -11.51 -9.30
C ILE A 199 -13.76 -12.95 -9.63
N ASP A 200 -12.87 -13.71 -10.26
CA ASP A 200 -13.04 -15.14 -10.53
C ASP A 200 -12.73 -15.97 -9.28
N LYS A 201 -11.53 -15.75 -8.73
CA LYS A 201 -11.01 -16.53 -7.60
C LYS A 201 -9.92 -15.76 -6.86
N TYR A 202 -9.46 -16.36 -5.76
CA TYR A 202 -8.25 -15.92 -5.06
C TYR A 202 -7.12 -16.90 -5.30
N LYS A 203 -5.91 -16.40 -5.49
CA LYS A 203 -4.68 -17.21 -5.64
C LYS A 203 -3.61 -16.76 -4.67
N GLY A 204 -2.78 -17.74 -4.27
CA GLY A 204 -1.56 -17.49 -3.53
C GLY A 204 -0.43 -17.03 -4.45
N GLU A 205 0.39 -16.10 -3.95
CA GLU A 205 1.60 -15.62 -4.61
C GLU A 205 2.71 -15.56 -3.58
N PHE A 206 3.91 -16.04 -3.93
CA PHE A 206 5.08 -15.97 -3.06
C PHE A 206 6.10 -15.00 -3.66
N ILE A 207 6.58 -14.06 -2.83
CA ILE A 207 7.48 -12.99 -3.23
C ILE A 207 8.73 -13.06 -2.36
N ILE A 208 9.90 -12.94 -3.00
CA ILE A 208 11.17 -12.68 -2.33
C ILE A 208 11.73 -11.38 -2.90
N GLN A 209 12.04 -10.43 -2.02
CA GLN A 209 12.62 -9.15 -2.39
C GLN A 209 13.95 -8.96 -1.67
N LEU A 210 14.99 -8.61 -2.41
CA LEU A 210 16.25 -8.12 -1.88
C LEU A 210 16.30 -6.61 -2.04
N GLN A 211 16.58 -5.91 -0.96
CA GLN A 211 16.80 -4.46 -0.94
C GLN A 211 18.22 -4.18 -0.47
N ILE A 212 18.96 -3.42 -1.26
CA ILE A 212 20.28 -2.91 -0.93
C ILE A 212 20.22 -1.39 -1.07
N TYR A 213 20.69 -0.70 -0.06
CA TYR A 213 20.79 0.76 -0.03
C TYR A 213 22.27 1.14 0.07
N LEU A 214 22.77 1.80 -0.98
CA LEU A 214 24.17 2.21 -1.14
C LEU A 214 24.39 3.65 -0.72
#